data_3132415ebfad106d93d35227bcf4b8d1
#
_entry.id   3132415ebfad106d93d35227bcf4b8d1
#
_cell.length_a   1.000
_cell.length_b   1.000
_cell.length_c   1.000
_cell.angle_alpha   90.00
_cell.angle_beta   90.00
_cell.angle_gamma   90.00
#
_symmetry.space_group_name_H-M   'P 1'
#
loop_
_entity.id
_entity.type
_entity.pdbx_description
1 polymer ?
#
loop_
_entity_poly.entity_id
_entity_poly.type
_entity_poly.pdbx_seq_one_letter_code
_entity_poly.pdbx_strand_id
1 'polypeptide(L)'
;VIRTTLLVLLTLALACGDDDAPPPDDAGTDAVVVDDAGTDAGVRDFPAERPPLSTVPSVGVRRDIFYVPGATPPANPVTGDTTPTELDFTQVLRYRRDVTPAAPARAIVICMPGFLGGGGSFEGLARALVRLGLDGEGSEDEAIEVWAIDRRANLLEDLAGMDAAEVLGDPEIAQSYYFGRDTVGGERFGGYLTQDDVPYLSEWGLATHVEDLRRVIALVPEAERRDRVFLLGHSLGASFTEAYAAWRFGDGEEAVSGYEELAGLILVDGALGDTPSTEDAYRNGSSGGAFPSPGLDGLRAEGGTRYTSLPLLGIDVYARAEISSLRALAAPDAVVADPGRDRVLAILSGLTPTRFPAMTNEAALAFAFDDQLQPLGFVRAKLGRLVGGPIEEYMSALAPVTLQRPSDPDATYSWEDAPLRDPDEHTPVRNLAESFVHGRTNFAEWYFPTRLPLDLSAVGGANVEDEGWQATAGLRSFDGEQIDAPVLAIANALVGDASRYEAVRARLAPTIGEGRRNAGQARVGEGGVANELGFRIVDAVELEHLDCVFSDETVETNPVPGAVVRFVGEHAALGTVSVEVPEALPSEE
;
A
#
# COMPACT_ATOMS: atom_id res chain seq x y z
N VAL A 1 14.44 -5.71 23.12
CA VAL A 1 13.36 -6.54 22.54
C VAL A 1 12.81 -5.86 21.30
N ILE A 2 12.72 -4.52 21.24
CA ILE A 2 12.35 -3.73 20.05
C ILE A 2 13.35 -3.91 18.88
N ARG A 3 14.58 -4.31 19.17
CA ARG A 3 15.59 -4.66 18.16
C ARG A 3 15.27 -5.91 17.33
N THR A 4 14.31 -6.73 17.73
CA THR A 4 14.13 -8.06 17.12
C THR A 4 13.08 -8.08 16.00
N THR A 5 12.14 -7.16 15.95
CA THR A 5 11.04 -7.20 14.95
C THR A 5 11.29 -6.27 13.76
N LEU A 6 11.92 -5.12 13.97
CA LEU A 6 12.57 -4.42 12.84
C LEU A 6 13.72 -5.28 12.27
N LEU A 7 14.27 -6.17 13.09
CA LEU A 7 15.35 -7.10 12.72
C LEU A 7 14.87 -8.26 11.83
N VAL A 8 13.60 -8.61 11.78
CA VAL A 8 13.09 -9.67 10.89
C VAL A 8 12.91 -9.17 9.46
N LEU A 9 12.63 -7.90 9.26
CA LEU A 9 12.81 -7.23 7.96
C LEU A 9 14.29 -7.02 7.60
N LEU A 10 15.20 -7.23 8.56
CA LEU A 10 16.61 -6.88 8.46
C LEU A 10 17.60 -8.06 8.33
N THR A 11 17.20 -9.33 8.34
CA THR A 11 18.15 -10.46 8.47
C THR A 11 18.37 -11.34 7.25
N LEU A 12 17.96 -10.93 6.05
CA LEU A 12 18.18 -11.71 4.82
C LEU A 12 19.53 -11.49 4.11
N ALA A 13 20.45 -10.72 4.70
CA ALA A 13 21.71 -10.34 4.05
C ALA A 13 23.00 -10.98 4.61
N LEU A 14 22.92 -12.08 5.37
CA LEU A 14 24.12 -12.68 5.98
C LEU A 14 24.29 -14.19 5.68
N ALA A 15 24.33 -14.55 4.40
CA ALA A 15 24.83 -15.85 3.98
C ALA A 15 25.39 -15.82 2.56
N CYS A 16 26.43 -15.00 2.31
CA CYS A 16 27.39 -15.26 1.24
C CYS A 16 28.75 -14.83 1.77
N GLY A 17 29.60 -15.83 1.99
CA GLY A 17 30.98 -15.64 2.41
C GLY A 17 31.82 -15.00 1.32
N ASP A 18 32.90 -14.37 1.76
CA ASP A 18 33.99 -13.87 0.96
C ASP A 18 34.50 -14.96 -0.01
N ASP A 19 34.45 -14.66 -1.30
CA ASP A 19 35.37 -15.19 -2.28
C ASP A 19 35.60 -14.10 -3.34
N ASP A 20 36.85 -13.63 -3.39
CA ASP A 20 37.40 -12.74 -4.39
C ASP A 20 37.25 -13.35 -5.79
N ALA A 21 36.28 -12.89 -6.56
CA ALA A 21 36.22 -13.10 -7.99
C ALA A 21 36.16 -11.73 -8.70
N PRO A 22 36.97 -11.53 -9.75
CA PRO A 22 36.96 -10.29 -10.53
C PRO A 22 35.59 -10.10 -11.21
N PRO A 23 35.19 -8.85 -11.48
CA PRO A 23 33.90 -8.59 -12.13
C PRO A 23 33.90 -9.27 -13.51
N PRO A 24 32.79 -9.92 -13.88
CA PRO A 24 32.66 -10.43 -15.24
C PRO A 24 32.52 -9.25 -16.19
N ASP A 25 33.31 -9.31 -17.25
CA ASP A 25 33.22 -8.45 -18.43
C ASP A 25 31.78 -8.49 -18.98
N ASP A 26 31.35 -7.31 -19.38
CA ASP A 26 30.20 -6.95 -20.20
C ASP A 26 29.54 -8.14 -20.94
N ALA A 27 28.66 -8.84 -20.24
CA ALA A 27 27.78 -9.80 -20.86
C ALA A 27 26.49 -9.06 -21.24
N GLY A 28 26.46 -8.71 -22.52
CA GLY A 28 25.25 -8.20 -23.15
C GLY A 28 24.03 -8.99 -22.73
N THR A 29 22.94 -8.28 -22.53
CA THR A 29 21.59 -8.82 -22.31
C THR A 29 21.16 -9.63 -23.53
N ASP A 30 21.71 -10.84 -23.66
CA ASP A 30 21.10 -11.86 -24.48
C ASP A 30 19.86 -12.35 -23.74
N ALA A 31 18.74 -11.68 -24.04
CA ALA A 31 17.45 -12.30 -23.85
C ALA A 31 17.54 -13.68 -24.52
N VAL A 32 17.38 -14.72 -23.73
CA VAL A 32 17.20 -16.08 -24.25
C VAL A 32 15.93 -16.03 -25.10
N VAL A 33 16.13 -15.83 -26.40
CA VAL A 33 15.10 -16.07 -27.40
C VAL A 33 14.88 -17.58 -27.37
N VAL A 34 13.83 -18.00 -26.71
CA VAL A 34 13.28 -19.34 -26.92
C VAL A 34 12.71 -19.30 -28.34
N ASP A 35 13.43 -19.91 -29.27
CA ASP A 35 12.92 -20.19 -30.61
C ASP A 35 11.71 -21.10 -30.46
N ASP A 36 10.52 -20.51 -30.40
CA ASP A 36 9.27 -21.21 -30.55
C ASP A 36 9.05 -21.44 -32.05
N ALA A 37 9.41 -22.63 -32.49
CA ALA A 37 9.16 -23.08 -33.83
C ALA A 37 7.65 -23.39 -33.99
N GLY A 38 6.89 -22.39 -34.44
CA GLY A 38 5.59 -22.70 -35.04
C GLY A 38 4.41 -21.84 -34.62
N THR A 39 4.21 -20.86 -35.30
CA THR A 39 3.10 -20.20 -35.97
C THR A 39 3.41 -18.72 -36.07
N ASP A 40 3.41 -18.22 -37.27
CA ASP A 40 3.42 -16.79 -37.62
C ASP A 40 2.06 -16.20 -37.24
N ALA A 41 1.73 -16.18 -35.97
CA ALA A 41 0.64 -15.41 -35.41
C ALA A 41 1.16 -13.96 -35.40
N GLY A 42 0.74 -13.18 -36.39
CA GLY A 42 1.09 -11.76 -36.46
C GLY A 42 0.80 -11.04 -35.16
N VAL A 43 1.54 -9.96 -34.89
CA VAL A 43 1.30 -9.05 -33.74
C VAL A 43 -0.19 -8.69 -33.73
N ARG A 44 -0.87 -8.96 -32.62
CA ARG A 44 -2.26 -8.58 -32.41
C ARG A 44 -2.28 -7.15 -31.89
N ASP A 45 -3.27 -6.38 -32.34
CA ASP A 45 -3.54 -5.03 -31.85
C ASP A 45 -4.90 -5.00 -31.17
N PHE A 46 -4.92 -4.61 -29.90
CA PHE A 46 -6.12 -4.49 -29.09
C PHE A 46 -6.53 -3.02 -28.97
N PRO A 47 -7.84 -2.71 -28.87
CA PRO A 47 -8.28 -1.34 -28.69
C PRO A 47 -7.71 -0.74 -27.40
N ALA A 48 -7.26 0.52 -27.47
CA ALA A 48 -6.89 1.32 -26.30
C ALA A 48 -8.15 1.88 -25.63
N GLU A 49 -9.12 1.01 -25.34
CA GLU A 49 -10.26 1.43 -24.53
C GLU A 49 -9.77 1.56 -23.08
N ARG A 50 -9.49 2.79 -22.71
CA ARG A 50 -9.38 3.11 -21.28
C ARG A 50 -10.78 2.94 -20.71
N PRO A 51 -10.95 2.15 -19.62
CA PRO A 51 -12.19 2.19 -18.90
C PRO A 51 -12.50 3.67 -18.64
N PRO A 52 -13.73 4.14 -18.84
CA PRO A 52 -14.08 5.48 -18.37
C PRO A 52 -13.60 5.57 -16.93
N LEU A 53 -13.12 6.72 -16.49
CA LEU A 53 -12.80 7.04 -15.09
C LEU A 53 -13.99 6.62 -14.23
N SER A 54 -14.04 5.35 -13.87
CA SER A 54 -15.35 4.75 -13.80
C SER A 54 -15.54 4.16 -12.42
N THR A 55 -16.51 4.53 -12.00
CA THR A 55 -17.54 3.86 -11.25
C THR A 55 -17.50 2.36 -11.52
N VAL A 56 -16.83 1.62 -10.66
CA VAL A 56 -17.10 0.19 -10.52
C VAL A 56 -18.17 0.07 -9.43
N PRO A 57 -19.43 -0.23 -9.76
CA PRO A 57 -20.44 -0.46 -8.76
C PRO A 57 -20.14 -1.80 -8.08
N SER A 58 -19.78 -1.78 -6.83
CA SER A 58 -20.07 -2.90 -5.95
C SER A 58 -21.42 -2.62 -5.29
N VAL A 59 -22.12 -3.66 -4.86
CA VAL A 59 -23.48 -3.49 -4.27
C VAL A 59 -23.46 -2.40 -3.20
N GLY A 60 -24.08 -1.26 -3.51
CA GLY A 60 -24.22 -0.12 -2.60
C GLY A 60 -23.01 0.81 -2.46
N VAL A 61 -21.87 0.53 -3.11
CA VAL A 61 -20.66 1.37 -3.06
C VAL A 61 -20.21 1.74 -4.46
N ARG A 62 -20.01 3.02 -4.68
CA ARG A 62 -19.43 3.58 -5.90
C ARG A 62 -17.99 3.97 -5.63
N ARG A 63 -17.09 3.64 -6.55
CA ARG A 63 -15.71 4.09 -6.58
C ARG A 63 -15.51 5.03 -7.77
N ASP A 64 -15.02 6.22 -7.51
CA ASP A 64 -14.61 7.19 -8.52
C ASP A 64 -13.09 7.42 -8.37
N ILE A 65 -12.40 7.75 -9.46
CA ILE A 65 -11.00 8.17 -9.44
C ILE A 65 -10.94 9.64 -9.82
N PHE A 66 -10.19 10.42 -9.06
CA PHE A 66 -9.91 11.82 -9.37
C PHE A 66 -8.45 12.17 -9.10
N TYR A 67 -8.00 13.28 -9.67
CA TYR A 67 -6.61 13.74 -9.59
C TYR A 67 -6.54 15.10 -8.94
N VAL A 68 -5.60 15.28 -8.03
CA VAL A 68 -5.35 16.55 -7.34
C VAL A 68 -3.97 17.03 -7.73
N PRO A 69 -3.82 18.30 -8.17
CA PRO A 69 -2.50 18.88 -8.41
C PRO A 69 -1.63 18.77 -7.17
N GLY A 70 -0.51 18.07 -7.31
CA GLY A 70 0.44 17.78 -6.24
C GLY A 70 1.49 18.88 -6.06
N ALA A 71 2.40 18.66 -5.12
CA ALA A 71 3.57 19.49 -4.92
C ALA A 71 4.49 19.46 -6.15
N THR A 72 5.25 20.52 -6.37
CA THR A 72 6.36 20.52 -7.32
C THR A 72 7.66 20.27 -6.56
N PRO A 73 8.24 19.06 -6.63
CA PRO A 73 9.48 18.76 -5.93
C PRO A 73 10.65 19.59 -6.47
N PRO A 74 11.69 19.84 -5.67
CA PRO A 74 12.89 20.49 -6.19
C PRO A 74 13.59 19.60 -7.22
N ALA A 75 14.43 20.21 -8.07
CA ALA A 75 15.31 19.45 -8.94
C ALA A 75 16.29 18.60 -8.12
N ASN A 76 16.67 17.42 -8.66
CA ASN A 76 17.78 16.65 -8.11
C ASN A 76 19.05 17.55 -8.11
N PRO A 77 19.66 17.84 -6.95
CA PRO A 77 20.75 18.80 -6.88
C PRO A 77 22.06 18.30 -7.51
N VAL A 78 22.17 17.03 -7.85
CA VAL A 78 23.36 16.42 -8.48
C VAL A 78 23.20 16.34 -9.99
N THR A 79 22.08 15.81 -10.48
CA THR A 79 21.85 15.61 -11.91
C THR A 79 21.15 16.81 -12.58
N GLY A 80 20.43 17.63 -11.81
CA GLY A 80 19.67 18.76 -12.31
C GLY A 80 18.28 18.41 -12.82
N ASP A 81 17.89 17.13 -12.80
CA ASP A 81 16.60 16.67 -13.32
C ASP A 81 15.45 17.13 -12.43
N THR A 82 14.38 17.54 -13.08
CA THR A 82 13.12 17.97 -12.46
C THR A 82 12.02 16.94 -12.70
N THR A 83 11.06 16.85 -11.79
CA THR A 83 9.83 16.08 -12.03
C THR A 83 9.11 16.63 -13.26
N PRO A 84 8.74 15.81 -14.24
CA PRO A 84 7.84 16.18 -15.32
C PRO A 84 6.50 16.69 -14.77
N THR A 85 5.95 17.75 -15.34
CA THR A 85 4.75 18.43 -14.81
C THR A 85 3.50 17.54 -14.83
N GLU A 86 3.41 16.59 -15.76
CA GLU A 86 2.37 15.58 -15.85
C GLU A 86 2.37 14.59 -14.68
N LEU A 87 3.46 14.53 -13.91
CA LEU A 87 3.60 13.72 -12.70
C LEU A 87 3.37 14.52 -11.40
N ASP A 88 3.10 15.81 -11.48
CA ASP A 88 2.79 16.65 -10.32
C ASP A 88 1.30 16.53 -9.92
N PHE A 89 0.82 15.29 -9.82
CA PHE A 89 -0.54 14.96 -9.39
C PHE A 89 -0.54 13.81 -8.38
N THR A 90 -1.57 13.80 -7.55
CA THR A 90 -1.94 12.68 -6.68
C THR A 90 -3.24 12.09 -7.18
N GLN A 91 -3.27 10.80 -7.41
CA GLN A 91 -4.49 10.07 -7.72
C GLN A 91 -5.20 9.68 -6.44
N VAL A 92 -6.52 9.74 -6.43
CA VAL A 92 -7.35 9.41 -5.27
C VAL A 92 -8.50 8.53 -5.70
N LEU A 93 -8.64 7.39 -5.04
CA LEU A 93 -9.79 6.50 -5.17
C LEU A 93 -10.81 6.92 -4.13
N ARG A 94 -11.93 7.44 -4.57
CA ARG A 94 -13.04 7.89 -3.72
C ARG A 94 -14.12 6.81 -3.66
N TYR A 95 -14.33 6.26 -2.50
CA TYR A 95 -15.40 5.30 -2.21
C TYR A 95 -16.52 6.03 -1.48
N ARG A 96 -17.74 5.90 -2.00
CA ARG A 96 -18.95 6.51 -1.43
C ARG A 96 -20.18 5.65 -1.70
N ARG A 97 -21.29 5.97 -1.08
CA ARG A 97 -22.55 5.31 -1.36
C ARG A 97 -22.98 5.51 -2.81
N ASP A 98 -23.46 4.44 -3.43
CA ASP A 98 -24.02 4.47 -4.77
C ASP A 98 -25.49 4.88 -4.69
N VAL A 99 -25.74 6.16 -4.46
CA VAL A 99 -27.07 6.79 -4.42
C VAL A 99 -27.11 8.04 -5.29
N THR A 100 -28.29 8.33 -5.85
CA THR A 100 -28.50 9.50 -6.68
C THR A 100 -29.66 10.33 -6.16
N PRO A 101 -29.48 11.63 -5.81
CA PRO A 101 -28.20 12.36 -5.84
C PRO A 101 -27.18 11.82 -4.84
N ALA A 102 -25.89 12.13 -5.04
CA ALA A 102 -24.84 11.71 -4.13
C ALA A 102 -25.14 12.20 -2.70
N ALA A 103 -25.11 11.28 -1.74
CA ALA A 103 -25.30 11.63 -0.34
C ALA A 103 -24.07 12.39 0.19
N PRO A 104 -24.25 13.51 0.90
CA PRO A 104 -23.15 14.17 1.58
C PRO A 104 -22.63 13.30 2.73
N ALA A 105 -21.31 13.30 2.94
CA ALA A 105 -20.67 12.50 3.98
C ALA A 105 -20.71 13.19 5.36
N ARG A 106 -20.82 12.43 6.42
CA ARG A 106 -20.61 12.91 7.78
C ARG A 106 -19.13 12.93 8.15
N ALA A 107 -18.37 11.97 7.62
CA ALA A 107 -16.94 11.89 7.81
C ALA A 107 -16.23 11.45 6.53
N ILE A 108 -14.97 11.87 6.40
CA ILE A 108 -14.05 11.48 5.32
C ILE A 108 -12.86 10.78 5.96
N VAL A 109 -12.64 9.53 5.58
CA VAL A 109 -11.47 8.75 6.01
C VAL A 109 -10.48 8.71 4.84
N ILE A 110 -9.35 9.37 5.00
CA ILE A 110 -8.27 9.37 4.01
C ILE A 110 -7.28 8.27 4.36
N CYS A 111 -7.01 7.36 3.42
CA CYS A 111 -6.19 6.18 3.64
C CYS A 111 -4.83 6.32 2.96
N MET A 112 -3.75 6.17 3.74
CA MET A 112 -2.37 6.18 3.27
C MET A 112 -1.83 4.74 3.21
N PRO A 113 -1.42 4.26 2.01
CA PRO A 113 -0.96 2.89 1.85
C PRO A 113 0.44 2.67 2.45
N GLY A 114 0.73 1.38 2.70
CA GLY A 114 1.98 0.91 3.24
C GLY A 114 3.17 0.95 2.27
N PHE A 115 4.22 0.23 2.64
CA PHE A 115 5.40 0.02 1.82
C PHE A 115 5.03 -0.76 0.55
N LEU A 116 5.40 -0.25 -0.60
CA LEU A 116 5.04 -0.78 -1.94
C LEU A 116 3.53 -0.84 -2.22
N GLY A 117 2.68 -0.33 -1.35
CA GLY A 117 1.24 -0.37 -1.53
C GLY A 117 0.69 0.84 -2.27
N GLY A 118 -0.27 0.65 -3.15
CA GLY A 118 -1.09 1.67 -3.80
C GLY A 118 -2.48 1.81 -3.14
N GLY A 119 -3.29 2.71 -3.66
CA GLY A 119 -4.65 2.98 -3.16
C GLY A 119 -5.57 1.77 -3.25
N GLY A 120 -5.37 0.90 -4.24
CA GLY A 120 -6.11 -0.36 -4.40
C GLY A 120 -6.01 -1.30 -3.20
N SER A 121 -4.93 -1.22 -2.40
CA SER A 121 -4.77 -2.03 -1.19
C SER A 121 -5.89 -1.84 -0.16
N PHE A 122 -6.65 -0.75 -0.24
CA PHE A 122 -7.76 -0.47 0.67
C PHE A 122 -9.14 -0.89 0.14
N GLU A 123 -9.23 -1.55 -1.01
CA GLU A 123 -10.51 -1.87 -1.66
C GLU A 123 -11.50 -2.57 -0.73
N GLY A 124 -11.07 -3.62 -0.01
CA GLY A 124 -11.91 -4.35 0.94
C GLY A 124 -12.36 -3.47 2.11
N LEU A 125 -11.41 -2.85 2.81
CA LEU A 125 -11.70 -2.00 3.97
C LEU A 125 -12.53 -0.78 3.59
N ALA A 126 -12.22 -0.10 2.48
CA ALA A 126 -12.95 1.09 2.05
C ALA A 126 -14.42 0.79 1.76
N ARG A 127 -14.70 -0.32 1.06
CA ARG A 127 -16.08 -0.76 0.82
C ARG A 127 -16.80 -1.09 2.12
N ALA A 128 -16.13 -1.78 3.04
CA ALA A 128 -16.69 -2.11 4.34
C ALA A 128 -17.11 -0.87 5.12
N LEU A 129 -16.22 0.13 5.21
CA LEU A 129 -16.50 1.38 5.92
C LEU A 129 -17.69 2.14 5.32
N VAL A 130 -17.77 2.21 3.98
CA VAL A 130 -18.87 2.90 3.28
C VAL A 130 -20.20 2.17 3.49
N ARG A 131 -20.21 0.83 3.46
CA ARG A 131 -21.45 0.04 3.68
C ARG A 131 -21.95 0.12 5.11
N LEU A 132 -21.04 0.01 6.08
CA LEU A 132 -21.38 0.09 7.50
C LEU A 132 -21.89 1.49 7.89
N GLY A 133 -21.28 2.56 7.36
CA GLY A 133 -21.55 3.91 7.83
C GLY A 133 -21.19 4.08 9.31
N LEU A 134 -21.44 5.25 9.90
CA LEU A 134 -21.08 5.53 11.30
C LEU A 134 -21.97 4.85 12.32
N ASP A 135 -23.15 4.40 11.93
CA ASP A 135 -24.11 3.68 12.79
C ASP A 135 -23.97 2.15 12.72
N GLY A 136 -23.14 1.65 11.80
CA GLY A 136 -23.02 0.22 11.53
C GLY A 136 -24.20 -0.39 10.75
N GLU A 137 -25.22 0.42 10.41
CA GLU A 137 -26.45 0.01 9.71
C GLU A 137 -26.55 0.60 8.30
N GLY A 138 -25.65 1.54 7.99
CA GLY A 138 -25.58 2.17 6.70
C GLY A 138 -26.67 3.24 6.46
N SER A 139 -27.11 3.99 7.45
CA SER A 139 -28.06 5.11 7.29
C SER A 139 -27.48 6.25 6.46
N GLU A 140 -28.32 6.96 5.69
CA GLU A 140 -27.85 8.05 4.80
C GLU A 140 -27.21 9.21 5.56
N ASP A 141 -27.75 9.57 6.72
CA ASP A 141 -27.25 10.66 7.56
C ASP A 141 -25.91 10.31 8.27
N GLU A 142 -25.51 9.04 8.25
CA GLU A 142 -24.32 8.49 8.89
C GLU A 142 -23.29 8.01 7.83
N ALA A 143 -23.34 8.58 6.61
CA ALA A 143 -22.48 8.17 5.52
C ALA A 143 -20.99 8.54 5.77
N ILE A 144 -20.11 7.60 5.44
CA ILE A 144 -18.66 7.78 5.35
C ILE A 144 -18.26 7.83 3.89
N GLU A 145 -17.36 8.74 3.53
CA GLU A 145 -16.54 8.61 2.33
C GLU A 145 -15.15 8.13 2.70
N VAL A 146 -14.56 7.27 1.87
CA VAL A 146 -13.17 6.83 2.00
C VAL A 146 -12.40 7.27 0.78
N TRP A 147 -11.26 7.94 1.01
CA TRP A 147 -10.36 8.42 -0.03
C TRP A 147 -9.02 7.70 0.10
N ALA A 148 -8.79 6.67 -0.71
CA ALA A 148 -7.51 5.98 -0.71
C ALA A 148 -6.53 6.68 -1.66
N ILE A 149 -5.34 6.98 -1.14
CA ILE A 149 -4.32 7.72 -1.87
C ILE A 149 -3.50 6.76 -2.72
N ASP A 150 -3.39 7.07 -4.01
CA ASP A 150 -2.35 6.57 -4.88
C ASP A 150 -1.24 7.63 -4.97
N ARG A 151 -0.03 7.26 -4.58
CA ARG A 151 1.08 8.19 -4.67
C ARG A 151 1.39 8.49 -6.13
N ARG A 152 2.02 9.63 -6.39
CA ARG A 152 2.42 10.06 -7.74
C ARG A 152 3.25 9.01 -8.50
N ALA A 153 3.90 8.07 -7.81
CA ALA A 153 4.64 6.97 -8.42
C ALA A 153 3.78 6.06 -9.30
N ASN A 154 2.49 5.93 -9.00
CA ASN A 154 1.54 5.20 -9.83
C ASN A 154 1.40 5.81 -11.24
N LEU A 155 1.59 7.11 -11.40
CA LEU A 155 1.53 7.78 -12.70
C LEU A 155 2.70 7.41 -13.65
N LEU A 156 3.72 6.74 -13.14
CA LEU A 156 4.85 6.22 -13.94
C LEU A 156 4.54 4.86 -14.58
N GLU A 157 3.45 4.24 -14.19
CA GLU A 157 3.12 2.88 -14.60
C GLU A 157 2.40 2.87 -15.94
N ASP A 158 2.88 2.04 -16.86
CA ASP A 158 2.17 1.78 -18.12
C ASP A 158 1.11 0.70 -17.86
N LEU A 159 -0.10 1.10 -17.57
CA LEU A 159 -1.23 0.22 -17.29
C LEU A 159 -2.08 -0.11 -18.54
N ALA A 160 -1.67 0.29 -19.75
CA ALA A 160 -2.48 0.12 -20.97
C ALA A 160 -2.88 -1.35 -21.22
N GLY A 161 -1.95 -2.29 -20.98
CA GLY A 161 -2.22 -3.71 -21.11
C GLY A 161 -3.20 -4.24 -20.08
N MET A 162 -3.13 -3.77 -18.83
CA MET A 162 -4.05 -4.12 -17.74
C MET A 162 -5.44 -3.56 -18.02
N ASP A 163 -5.54 -2.26 -18.36
CA ASP A 163 -6.80 -1.59 -18.67
C ASP A 163 -7.55 -2.33 -19.81
N ALA A 164 -6.83 -2.70 -20.87
CA ALA A 164 -7.43 -3.44 -21.99
C ALA A 164 -7.89 -4.85 -21.58
N ALA A 165 -7.10 -5.54 -20.77
CA ALA A 165 -7.44 -6.87 -20.26
C ALA A 165 -8.69 -6.85 -19.37
N GLU A 166 -8.83 -5.85 -18.52
CA GLU A 166 -10.00 -5.64 -17.66
C GLU A 166 -11.26 -5.35 -18.47
N VAL A 167 -11.18 -4.40 -19.40
CA VAL A 167 -12.33 -4.00 -20.25
C VAL A 167 -12.82 -5.16 -21.09
N LEU A 168 -11.90 -5.95 -21.66
CA LEU A 168 -12.24 -7.05 -22.56
C LEU A 168 -12.46 -8.38 -21.83
N GLY A 169 -12.16 -8.44 -20.53
CA GLY A 169 -12.29 -9.66 -19.71
C GLY A 169 -11.32 -10.77 -20.12
N ASP A 170 -10.17 -10.42 -20.72
CA ASP A 170 -9.17 -11.37 -21.21
C ASP A 170 -7.78 -11.09 -20.62
N PRO A 171 -7.35 -11.79 -19.56
CA PRO A 171 -6.04 -11.63 -18.95
C PRO A 171 -4.84 -11.83 -19.88
N GLU A 172 -5.02 -12.59 -20.97
CA GLU A 172 -3.94 -12.89 -21.90
C GLU A 172 -3.54 -11.66 -22.75
N ILE A 173 -4.39 -10.63 -22.81
CA ILE A 173 -4.05 -9.33 -23.40
C ILE A 173 -2.91 -8.69 -22.61
N ALA A 174 -3.03 -8.60 -21.28
CA ALA A 174 -1.96 -8.06 -20.42
C ALA A 174 -0.71 -8.93 -20.49
N GLN A 175 -0.85 -10.26 -20.44
CA GLN A 175 0.29 -11.17 -20.58
C GLN A 175 1.06 -10.95 -21.89
N SER A 176 0.37 -10.81 -23.01
CA SER A 176 1.03 -10.63 -24.31
C SER A 176 1.53 -9.19 -24.54
N TYR A 177 0.91 -8.20 -23.93
CA TYR A 177 1.40 -6.82 -23.97
C TYR A 177 2.72 -6.66 -23.24
N TYR A 178 2.81 -7.09 -21.96
CA TYR A 178 4.02 -6.90 -21.14
C TYR A 178 5.13 -7.90 -21.45
N PHE A 179 4.81 -9.13 -21.84
CA PHE A 179 5.80 -10.21 -22.00
C PHE A 179 5.84 -10.81 -23.42
N GLY A 180 4.94 -10.39 -24.28
CA GLY A 180 4.86 -10.82 -25.67
C GLY A 180 5.22 -9.70 -26.65
N ARG A 181 4.46 -9.62 -27.75
CA ARG A 181 4.68 -8.65 -28.83
C ARG A 181 3.43 -7.88 -29.23
N ASP A 182 2.30 -8.14 -28.57
CA ASP A 182 1.04 -7.50 -28.91
C ASP A 182 1.07 -6.00 -28.57
N THR A 183 0.16 -5.25 -29.18
CA THR A 183 0.00 -3.82 -28.98
C THR A 183 -1.38 -3.51 -28.42
N VAL A 184 -1.52 -2.37 -27.78
CA VAL A 184 -2.79 -1.81 -27.33
C VAL A 184 -2.90 -0.42 -27.94
N GLY A 185 -3.94 -0.19 -28.77
CA GLY A 185 -4.11 1.06 -29.51
C GLY A 185 -2.98 1.36 -30.50
N GLY A 186 -2.32 0.33 -31.03
CA GLY A 186 -1.17 0.45 -31.91
C GLY A 186 0.18 0.66 -31.20
N GLU A 187 0.18 0.82 -29.90
CA GLU A 187 1.39 1.04 -29.10
C GLU A 187 1.83 -0.23 -28.37
N ARG A 188 3.14 -0.44 -28.29
CA ARG A 188 3.75 -1.58 -27.61
C ARG A 188 4.28 -1.13 -26.25
N PHE A 189 4.27 -2.05 -25.29
CA PHE A 189 4.96 -1.84 -24.03
C PHE A 189 6.42 -1.40 -24.24
N GLY A 190 6.75 -0.22 -23.73
CA GLY A 190 8.08 0.39 -23.86
C GLY A 190 9.16 -0.23 -22.97
N GLY A 191 8.78 -1.12 -22.07
CA GLY A 191 9.63 -1.67 -21.01
C GLY A 191 9.45 -0.95 -19.69
N TYR A 192 9.93 -1.56 -18.62
CA TYR A 192 9.94 -0.93 -17.31
C TYR A 192 11.01 0.18 -17.26
N LEU A 193 10.67 1.27 -16.55
CA LEU A 193 11.62 2.35 -16.31
C LEU A 193 12.81 1.86 -15.48
N THR A 194 14.00 2.27 -15.88
CA THR A 194 15.22 2.01 -15.13
C THR A 194 15.45 3.10 -14.07
N GLN A 195 16.38 2.87 -13.14
CA GLN A 195 16.78 3.86 -12.15
C GLN A 195 17.27 5.17 -12.78
N ASP A 196 17.84 5.10 -13.99
CA ASP A 196 18.39 6.25 -14.72
C ASP A 196 17.31 7.03 -15.51
N ASP A 197 16.16 6.44 -15.77
CA ASP A 197 15.04 7.12 -16.42
C ASP A 197 14.29 8.08 -15.47
N VAL A 198 14.47 7.89 -14.16
CA VAL A 198 13.69 8.59 -13.12
C VAL A 198 14.57 9.26 -12.04
N PRO A 199 15.61 10.02 -12.41
CA PRO A 199 16.53 10.61 -11.43
C PRO A 199 15.88 11.61 -10.47
N TYR A 200 14.75 12.21 -10.84
CA TYR A 200 13.94 13.11 -10.02
C TYR A 200 13.22 12.42 -8.85
N LEU A 201 13.05 11.08 -8.86
CA LEU A 201 12.46 10.33 -7.74
C LEU A 201 13.29 10.45 -6.46
N SER A 202 14.57 10.81 -6.54
CA SER A 202 15.38 11.13 -5.37
C SER A 202 14.80 12.28 -4.54
N GLU A 203 13.91 13.10 -5.10
CA GLU A 203 13.25 14.22 -4.42
C GLU A 203 11.79 13.92 -4.03
N TRP A 204 11.28 12.69 -4.32
CA TRP A 204 9.96 12.25 -3.92
C TRP A 204 9.99 11.63 -2.50
N GLY A 205 10.38 12.43 -1.54
CA GLY A 205 10.44 12.05 -0.14
C GLY A 205 9.20 12.44 0.66
N LEU A 206 9.35 12.43 1.99
CA LEU A 206 8.26 12.74 2.92
C LEU A 206 7.67 14.13 2.68
N ALA A 207 8.50 15.14 2.46
CA ALA A 207 8.03 16.52 2.24
C ALA A 207 7.10 16.63 1.02
N THR A 208 7.44 15.97 -0.09
CA THR A 208 6.61 15.96 -1.30
C THR A 208 5.26 15.29 -1.04
N HIS A 209 5.27 14.11 -0.43
CA HIS A 209 4.04 13.35 -0.18
C HIS A 209 3.14 13.97 0.89
N VAL A 210 3.72 14.66 1.88
CA VAL A 210 2.96 15.42 2.89
C VAL A 210 2.25 16.60 2.26
N GLU A 211 2.90 17.34 1.36
CA GLU A 211 2.26 18.42 0.61
C GLU A 211 1.19 17.90 -0.37
N ASP A 212 1.42 16.76 -1.02
CA ASP A 212 0.44 16.10 -1.86
C ASP A 212 -0.82 15.76 -1.05
N LEU A 213 -0.66 15.10 0.10
CA LEU A 213 -1.77 14.75 0.99
C LEU A 213 -2.50 16.00 1.50
N ARG A 214 -1.78 17.04 1.88
CA ARG A 214 -2.40 18.29 2.34
C ARG A 214 -3.33 18.90 1.29
N ARG A 215 -2.94 18.85 0.01
CA ARG A 215 -3.77 19.33 -1.10
C ARG A 215 -5.03 18.50 -1.29
N VAL A 216 -4.97 17.21 -1.04
CA VAL A 216 -6.17 16.34 -1.00
C VAL A 216 -7.07 16.75 0.18
N ILE A 217 -6.51 16.91 1.38
CA ILE A 217 -7.26 17.38 2.56
C ILE A 217 -7.88 18.75 2.31
N ALA A 218 -7.20 19.63 1.58
CA ALA A 218 -7.68 20.96 1.26
C ALA A 218 -8.94 21.01 0.37
N LEU A 219 -9.35 19.91 -0.24
CA LEU A 219 -10.64 19.80 -0.90
C LEU A 219 -11.80 19.86 0.09
N VAL A 220 -11.56 19.48 1.34
CA VAL A 220 -12.55 19.65 2.42
C VAL A 220 -12.48 21.09 2.92
N PRO A 221 -13.62 21.79 3.06
CA PRO A 221 -13.64 23.17 3.60
C PRO A 221 -12.87 23.27 4.92
N GLU A 222 -12.02 24.28 5.07
CA GLU A 222 -11.10 24.42 6.20
C GLU A 222 -11.81 24.32 7.56
N ALA A 223 -12.97 24.96 7.70
CA ALA A 223 -13.75 24.94 8.94
C ALA A 223 -14.29 23.54 9.33
N GLU A 224 -14.29 22.60 8.39
CA GLU A 224 -14.85 21.26 8.59
C GLU A 224 -13.75 20.19 8.81
N ARG A 225 -12.48 20.47 8.43
CA ARG A 225 -11.41 19.46 8.41
C ARG A 225 -11.18 18.85 9.78
N ARG A 226 -10.98 19.70 10.80
CA ARG A 226 -10.68 19.28 12.18
C ARG A 226 -11.76 18.40 12.81
N ASP A 227 -12.99 18.48 12.31
CA ASP A 227 -14.13 17.79 12.86
C ASP A 227 -14.61 16.59 12.01
N ARG A 228 -14.07 16.42 10.78
CA ARG A 228 -14.60 15.44 9.83
C ARG A 228 -13.55 14.64 9.07
N VAL A 229 -12.29 15.07 9.01
CA VAL A 229 -11.22 14.38 8.27
C VAL A 229 -10.45 13.48 9.21
N PHE A 230 -10.46 12.19 8.95
CA PHE A 230 -9.66 11.19 9.65
C PHE A 230 -8.56 10.70 8.72
N LEU A 231 -7.33 10.59 9.25
CA LEU A 231 -6.21 10.05 8.49
C LEU A 231 -5.91 8.63 8.99
N LEU A 232 -6.09 7.64 8.11
CA LEU A 232 -5.82 6.25 8.36
C LEU A 232 -4.55 5.84 7.61
N GLY A 233 -3.57 5.28 8.30
CA GLY A 233 -2.39 4.69 7.70
C GLY A 233 -2.29 3.20 7.99
N HIS A 234 -1.96 2.41 6.98
CA HIS A 234 -1.64 1.00 7.13
C HIS A 234 -0.13 0.79 7.00
N SER A 235 0.47 -0.03 7.88
CA SER A 235 1.90 -0.36 7.78
C SER A 235 2.79 0.90 7.80
N LEU A 236 3.62 1.12 6.77
CA LEU A 236 4.40 2.36 6.59
C LEU A 236 3.50 3.60 6.54
N GLY A 237 2.27 3.47 6.04
CA GLY A 237 1.29 4.55 6.04
C GLY A 237 0.91 5.02 7.44
N ALA A 238 0.96 4.15 8.46
CA ALA A 238 0.77 4.55 9.85
C ALA A 238 1.92 5.46 10.33
N SER A 239 3.16 5.13 9.98
CA SER A 239 4.32 6.01 10.24
C SER A 239 4.17 7.36 9.54
N PHE A 240 3.67 7.35 8.30
CA PHE A 240 3.39 8.57 7.54
C PHE A 240 2.30 9.41 8.22
N THR A 241 1.24 8.78 8.73
CA THR A 241 0.13 9.44 9.44
C THR A 241 0.63 10.22 10.66
N GLU A 242 1.51 9.63 11.47
CA GLU A 242 2.12 10.31 12.60
C GLU A 242 3.05 11.45 12.16
N ALA A 243 3.87 11.21 11.13
CA ALA A 243 4.78 12.22 10.59
C ALA A 243 4.01 13.43 10.00
N TYR A 244 2.88 13.18 9.31
CA TYR A 244 1.97 14.23 8.81
C TYR A 244 1.34 15.01 9.96
N ALA A 245 0.82 14.33 10.97
CA ALA A 245 0.19 15.01 12.11
C ALA A 245 1.15 15.96 12.82
N ALA A 246 2.43 15.58 12.93
CA ALA A 246 3.49 16.41 13.50
C ALA A 246 4.07 17.45 12.52
N TRP A 247 3.70 17.41 11.25
CA TRP A 247 4.30 18.27 10.23
C TRP A 247 3.81 19.72 10.34
N ARG A 248 4.77 20.66 10.34
CA ARG A 248 4.47 22.10 10.37
C ARG A 248 4.48 22.68 8.96
N PHE A 249 3.33 23.16 8.52
CA PHE A 249 3.12 23.86 7.26
C PHE A 249 3.29 25.36 7.45
N GLY A 250 4.03 26.01 6.55
CA GLY A 250 4.32 27.42 6.66
C GLY A 250 5.32 27.77 7.78
N ASP A 251 5.53 29.06 8.00
CA ASP A 251 6.47 29.59 8.97
C ASP A 251 5.84 30.70 9.81
N GLY A 252 6.38 30.94 11.01
CA GLY A 252 5.96 32.02 11.89
C GLY A 252 4.59 31.82 12.53
N GLU A 253 3.85 32.88 12.75
CA GLU A 253 2.55 32.86 13.46
C GLU A 253 1.39 32.28 12.63
N GLU A 254 1.56 32.15 11.33
CA GLU A 254 0.56 31.57 10.42
C GLU A 254 0.84 30.08 10.13
N ALA A 255 1.83 29.49 10.78
CA ALA A 255 2.13 28.08 10.65
C ALA A 255 0.99 27.22 11.22
N VAL A 256 0.65 26.14 10.51
CA VAL A 256 -0.40 25.19 10.89
C VAL A 256 0.23 23.79 10.99
N SER A 257 -0.06 23.08 12.06
CA SER A 257 0.37 21.69 12.20
C SER A 257 -0.63 20.73 11.57
N GLY A 258 -0.16 19.62 11.00
CA GLY A 258 -1.02 18.66 10.30
C GLY A 258 -2.18 18.15 11.15
N TYR A 259 -1.95 17.93 12.46
CA TYR A 259 -3.01 17.45 13.37
C TYR A 259 -4.17 18.47 13.55
N GLU A 260 -3.93 19.75 13.30
CA GLU A 260 -4.98 20.78 13.41
C GLU A 260 -6.03 20.69 12.30
N GLU A 261 -5.70 20.00 11.21
CA GLU A 261 -6.60 19.73 10.07
C GLU A 261 -7.29 18.35 10.18
N LEU A 262 -7.12 17.60 11.30
CA LEU A 262 -7.60 16.24 11.44
C LEU A 262 -8.55 16.04 12.64
N ALA A 263 -9.62 15.29 12.41
CA ALA A 263 -10.56 14.84 13.44
C ALA A 263 -9.98 13.70 14.29
N GLY A 264 -9.10 12.88 13.71
CA GLY A 264 -8.44 11.78 14.40
C GLY A 264 -7.44 11.05 13.53
N LEU A 265 -6.59 10.24 14.17
CA LEU A 265 -5.58 9.39 13.54
C LEU A 265 -5.95 7.92 13.72
N ILE A 266 -5.75 7.12 12.69
CA ILE A 266 -6.00 5.67 12.71
C ILE A 266 -4.73 4.98 12.23
N LEU A 267 -4.09 4.21 13.12
CA LEU A 267 -2.82 3.51 12.88
C LEU A 267 -3.11 2.02 12.79
N VAL A 268 -2.99 1.44 11.60
CA VAL A 268 -3.27 0.03 11.35
C VAL A 268 -1.96 -0.70 11.11
N ASP A 269 -1.61 -1.60 12.00
CA ASP A 269 -0.44 -2.49 11.95
C ASP A 269 0.87 -1.79 11.57
N GLY A 270 1.10 -0.62 12.14
CA GLY A 270 2.31 0.18 11.93
C GLY A 270 2.36 1.38 12.85
N ALA A 271 3.55 1.92 13.03
CA ALA A 271 3.79 3.14 13.81
C ALA A 271 5.12 3.76 13.41
N LEU A 272 5.25 5.06 13.63
CA LEU A 272 6.54 5.73 13.48
C LEU A 272 7.52 5.22 14.55
N GLY A 273 8.76 4.98 14.16
CA GLY A 273 9.81 4.57 15.10
C GLY A 273 10.04 5.63 16.18
N ASP A 274 10.41 5.21 17.39
CA ASP A 274 10.61 6.12 18.54
C ASP A 274 11.89 6.97 18.44
N THR A 275 12.84 6.57 17.60
CA THR A 275 14.17 7.19 17.51
C THR A 275 14.50 7.51 16.06
N PRO A 276 14.90 8.74 15.75
CA PRO A 276 15.34 9.09 14.40
C PRO A 276 16.65 8.38 14.03
N SER A 277 16.85 8.13 12.75
CA SER A 277 18.15 7.72 12.21
C SER A 277 19.19 8.82 12.41
N THR A 278 20.46 8.46 12.42
CA THR A 278 21.55 9.45 12.50
C THR A 278 21.71 10.19 11.17
N GLU A 279 22.26 11.42 11.21
CA GLU A 279 22.57 12.17 9.98
C GLU A 279 23.49 11.39 9.04
N ASP A 280 24.49 10.69 9.58
CA ASP A 280 25.41 9.87 8.79
C ASP A 280 24.69 8.73 8.06
N ALA A 281 23.82 7.99 8.76
CA ALA A 281 23.02 6.93 8.14
C ALA A 281 22.01 7.47 7.11
N TYR A 282 21.44 8.64 7.36
CA TYR A 282 20.53 9.29 6.43
C TYR A 282 21.23 9.76 5.15
N ARG A 283 22.44 10.38 5.26
CA ARG A 283 23.18 10.90 4.10
C ARG A 283 23.92 9.80 3.34
N ASN A 284 24.67 8.98 4.07
CA ASN A 284 25.61 8.02 3.49
C ASN A 284 25.06 6.60 3.37
N GLY A 285 23.88 6.37 3.95
CA GLY A 285 23.22 5.07 3.93
C GLY A 285 23.66 4.14 5.05
N SER A 286 23.07 2.97 5.04
CA SER A 286 23.39 1.89 5.97
C SER A 286 23.44 0.56 5.24
N SER A 287 24.43 -0.25 5.56
CA SER A 287 24.57 -1.62 5.04
C SER A 287 23.84 -2.66 5.90
N GLY A 288 23.24 -2.23 7.01
CA GLY A 288 22.53 -3.11 7.94
C GLY A 288 21.05 -3.16 7.61
N GLY A 289 20.54 -4.34 7.27
CA GLY A 289 19.12 -4.54 7.04
C GLY A 289 18.81 -5.39 5.83
N ALA A 290 17.55 -5.82 5.73
CA ALA A 290 17.05 -6.60 4.59
C ALA A 290 17.06 -5.78 3.29
N PHE A 291 16.92 -4.46 3.42
CA PHE A 291 17.03 -3.51 2.31
C PHE A 291 18.11 -2.49 2.67
N PRO A 292 19.34 -2.66 2.16
CA PRO A 292 20.39 -1.67 2.35
C PRO A 292 19.90 -0.31 1.85
N SER A 293 20.06 0.73 2.66
CA SER A 293 19.72 2.09 2.24
C SER A 293 20.95 2.75 1.63
N PRO A 294 20.86 3.27 0.39
CA PRO A 294 21.97 3.99 -0.24
C PRO A 294 22.22 5.37 0.41
N GLY A 295 21.33 5.81 1.33
CA GLY A 295 21.32 7.17 1.85
C GLY A 295 20.93 8.21 0.81
N LEU A 296 20.68 9.44 1.27
CA LEU A 296 20.25 10.53 0.39
C LEU A 296 21.26 10.85 -0.72
N ASP A 297 22.54 10.88 -0.36
CA ASP A 297 23.61 11.19 -1.33
C ASP A 297 23.70 10.11 -2.41
N GLY A 298 23.51 8.84 -2.03
CA GLY A 298 23.45 7.73 -2.98
C GLY A 298 22.21 7.74 -3.87
N LEU A 299 21.04 8.15 -3.34
CA LEU A 299 19.81 8.31 -4.14
C LEU A 299 19.96 9.40 -5.21
N ARG A 300 20.64 10.49 -4.88
CA ARG A 300 20.85 11.64 -5.77
C ARG A 300 21.95 11.46 -6.81
N ALA A 301 22.89 10.56 -6.55
CA ALA A 301 24.02 10.30 -7.44
C ALA A 301 23.59 9.77 -8.81
N GLU A 302 24.45 9.90 -9.82
CA GLU A 302 24.31 9.17 -11.09
C GLU A 302 24.25 7.65 -10.80
N GLY A 303 23.32 6.93 -11.43
CA GLY A 303 23.09 5.49 -11.17
C GLY A 303 22.52 5.15 -9.78
N GLY A 304 21.99 6.13 -9.05
CA GLY A 304 21.41 5.92 -7.71
C GLY A 304 20.14 5.07 -7.73
N THR A 305 19.82 4.40 -6.60
CA THR A 305 18.63 3.56 -6.45
C THR A 305 17.42 4.41 -6.01
N ARG A 306 16.64 4.95 -6.95
CA ARG A 306 15.57 5.91 -6.72
C ARG A 306 14.25 5.28 -6.30
N TYR A 307 13.95 4.07 -6.81
CA TYR A 307 12.78 3.30 -6.40
C TYR A 307 13.21 1.93 -5.87
N THR A 308 12.38 1.38 -4.98
CA THR A 308 12.65 0.10 -4.33
C THR A 308 12.28 -1.06 -5.24
N SER A 309 13.21 -1.98 -5.43
CA SER A 309 12.98 -3.25 -6.14
C SER A 309 13.04 -4.41 -5.15
N LEU A 310 12.18 -5.41 -5.35
CA LEU A 310 12.24 -6.63 -4.57
C LEU A 310 13.44 -7.48 -5.03
N PRO A 311 14.39 -7.80 -4.13
CA PRO A 311 15.54 -8.61 -4.48
C PRO A 311 15.12 -9.96 -5.08
N LEU A 312 15.82 -10.43 -6.11
CA LEU A 312 15.61 -11.70 -6.82
C LEU A 312 14.34 -11.79 -7.69
N LEU A 313 13.32 -10.97 -7.45
CA LEU A 313 12.03 -11.09 -8.16
C LEU A 313 11.97 -10.22 -9.43
N GLY A 314 12.65 -9.08 -9.43
CA GLY A 314 12.56 -8.10 -10.53
C GLY A 314 11.30 -7.24 -10.46
N ILE A 315 11.26 -6.15 -11.24
CA ILE A 315 10.13 -5.22 -11.27
C ILE A 315 8.89 -5.83 -11.93
N ASP A 316 9.07 -6.79 -12.82
CA ASP A 316 8.00 -7.49 -13.51
C ASP A 316 7.08 -8.32 -12.58
N VAL A 317 7.50 -8.51 -11.32
CA VAL A 317 6.67 -9.22 -10.32
C VAL A 317 5.33 -8.52 -10.07
N TYR A 318 5.30 -7.21 -10.15
CA TYR A 318 4.05 -6.44 -9.93
C TYR A 318 3.04 -6.70 -11.05
N ALA A 319 3.45 -6.52 -12.31
CA ALA A 319 2.58 -6.83 -13.44
C ALA A 319 2.13 -8.31 -13.45
N ARG A 320 2.99 -9.24 -13.03
CA ARG A 320 2.60 -10.66 -12.89
C ARG A 320 1.57 -10.90 -11.80
N ALA A 321 1.64 -10.16 -10.69
CA ALA A 321 0.64 -10.25 -9.63
C ALA A 321 -0.74 -9.78 -10.12
N GLU A 322 -0.80 -8.67 -10.86
CA GLU A 322 -2.04 -8.17 -11.46
C GLU A 322 -2.61 -9.15 -12.49
N ILE A 323 -1.79 -9.68 -13.42
CA ILE A 323 -2.22 -10.71 -14.38
C ILE A 323 -2.71 -11.97 -13.66
N SER A 324 -2.04 -12.39 -12.59
CA SER A 324 -2.50 -13.52 -11.78
C SER A 324 -3.85 -13.25 -11.14
N SER A 325 -4.09 -12.01 -10.68
CA SER A 325 -5.36 -11.58 -10.11
C SER A 325 -6.47 -11.55 -11.16
N LEU A 326 -6.20 -11.00 -12.34
CA LEU A 326 -7.13 -11.05 -13.49
C LEU A 326 -7.50 -12.50 -13.85
N ARG A 327 -6.52 -13.41 -13.89
CA ARG A 327 -6.76 -14.84 -14.16
C ARG A 327 -7.57 -15.52 -13.07
N ALA A 328 -7.28 -15.22 -11.79
CA ALA A 328 -8.02 -15.77 -10.66
C ALA A 328 -9.49 -15.32 -10.68
N LEU A 329 -9.77 -14.06 -11.07
CA LEU A 329 -11.14 -13.54 -11.23
C LEU A 329 -11.86 -14.11 -12.44
N ALA A 330 -11.17 -14.22 -13.59
CA ALA A 330 -11.80 -14.65 -14.85
C ALA A 330 -12.01 -16.17 -14.94
N ALA A 331 -11.07 -16.97 -14.44
CA ALA A 331 -11.07 -18.43 -14.56
C ALA A 331 -10.30 -19.08 -13.39
N PRO A 332 -10.82 -19.05 -12.15
CA PRO A 332 -10.12 -19.51 -10.94
C PRO A 332 -9.61 -20.96 -11.05
N ASP A 333 -10.42 -21.85 -11.61
CA ASP A 333 -10.11 -23.29 -11.73
C ASP A 333 -9.22 -23.64 -12.94
N ALA A 334 -8.94 -22.71 -13.84
CA ALA A 334 -8.12 -22.96 -15.01
C ALA A 334 -6.64 -23.05 -14.64
N VAL A 335 -5.92 -23.97 -15.31
CA VAL A 335 -4.47 -24.12 -15.19
C VAL A 335 -3.84 -23.49 -16.43
N VAL A 336 -3.10 -22.41 -16.24
CA VAL A 336 -2.42 -21.69 -17.32
C VAL A 336 -0.91 -21.72 -17.07
N ALA A 337 -0.14 -22.19 -18.06
CA ALA A 337 1.31 -22.17 -18.03
C ALA A 337 1.82 -20.72 -18.23
N ASP A 338 2.60 -20.24 -17.25
CA ASP A 338 3.32 -18.99 -17.32
C ASP A 338 4.70 -19.18 -16.67
N PRO A 339 5.75 -19.45 -17.46
CA PRO A 339 7.08 -19.73 -16.92
C PRO A 339 7.64 -18.59 -16.04
N GLY A 340 7.22 -17.35 -16.28
CA GLY A 340 7.62 -16.20 -15.45
C GLY A 340 6.98 -16.22 -14.08
N ARG A 341 5.67 -16.46 -14.01
CA ARG A 341 4.91 -16.64 -12.77
C ARG A 341 5.44 -17.84 -12.00
N ASP A 342 5.58 -18.99 -12.67
CA ASP A 342 6.05 -20.23 -12.05
C ASP A 342 7.48 -20.06 -11.51
N ARG A 343 8.32 -19.23 -12.14
CA ARG A 343 9.64 -18.87 -11.62
C ARG A 343 9.53 -18.11 -10.29
N VAL A 344 8.64 -17.14 -10.18
CA VAL A 344 8.42 -16.38 -8.93
C VAL A 344 7.96 -17.32 -7.82
N LEU A 345 6.94 -18.14 -8.08
CA LEU A 345 6.40 -19.09 -7.10
C LEU A 345 7.44 -20.15 -6.71
N ALA A 346 8.25 -20.61 -7.64
CA ALA A 346 9.36 -21.52 -7.37
C ALA A 346 10.41 -20.89 -6.42
N ILE A 347 10.76 -19.61 -6.62
CA ILE A 347 11.67 -18.89 -5.73
C ILE A 347 11.07 -18.81 -4.32
N LEU A 348 9.80 -18.41 -4.20
CA LEU A 348 9.12 -18.30 -2.91
C LEU A 348 9.07 -19.63 -2.16
N SER A 349 8.83 -20.74 -2.86
CA SER A 349 8.78 -22.10 -2.29
C SER A 349 10.14 -22.75 -2.05
N GLY A 350 11.22 -22.14 -2.55
CA GLY A 350 12.56 -22.75 -2.54
C GLY A 350 12.69 -23.97 -3.47
N LEU A 351 11.77 -24.13 -4.43
CA LEU A 351 11.85 -25.17 -5.47
C LEU A 351 12.59 -24.62 -6.71
N THR A 352 13.07 -25.52 -7.54
CA THR A 352 13.50 -25.12 -8.89
C THR A 352 12.28 -24.99 -9.80
N PRO A 353 12.30 -24.09 -10.81
CA PRO A 353 11.15 -23.92 -11.72
C PRO A 353 10.72 -25.24 -12.40
N THR A 354 11.66 -26.15 -12.69
CA THR A 354 11.39 -27.47 -13.31
C THR A 354 10.73 -28.47 -12.35
N ARG A 355 10.68 -28.17 -11.06
CA ARG A 355 10.04 -29.01 -10.02
C ARG A 355 8.82 -28.35 -9.42
N PHE A 356 8.48 -27.15 -9.86
CA PHE A 356 7.29 -26.45 -9.41
C PHE A 356 6.08 -27.08 -10.14
N PRO A 357 5.04 -27.54 -9.40
CA PRO A 357 3.91 -28.24 -9.99
C PRO A 357 2.93 -27.30 -10.68
N ALA A 358 2.04 -27.87 -11.49
CA ALA A 358 0.92 -27.13 -12.04
C ALA A 358 -0.06 -26.69 -10.94
N MET A 359 -0.64 -25.49 -11.09
CA MET A 359 -1.63 -24.92 -10.16
C MET A 359 -2.78 -24.26 -10.92
N THR A 360 -3.97 -24.25 -10.30
CA THR A 360 -5.07 -23.41 -10.76
C THR A 360 -4.69 -21.91 -10.62
N ASN A 361 -5.39 -21.04 -11.32
CA ASN A 361 -5.11 -19.60 -11.25
C ASN A 361 -5.30 -19.05 -9.84
N GLU A 362 -6.38 -19.46 -9.16
CA GLU A 362 -6.65 -19.08 -7.77
C GLU A 362 -5.54 -19.58 -6.82
N ALA A 363 -5.14 -20.85 -6.94
CA ALA A 363 -4.05 -21.40 -6.15
C ALA A 363 -2.72 -20.67 -6.38
N ALA A 364 -2.43 -20.27 -7.60
CA ALA A 364 -1.21 -19.56 -7.94
C ALA A 364 -1.18 -18.13 -7.34
N LEU A 365 -2.31 -17.43 -7.35
CA LEU A 365 -2.43 -16.13 -6.70
C LEU A 365 -2.31 -16.28 -5.17
N ALA A 366 -3.12 -17.15 -4.59
CA ALA A 366 -3.13 -17.38 -3.14
C ALA A 366 -1.76 -17.83 -2.62
N PHE A 367 -1.05 -18.71 -3.33
CA PHE A 367 0.28 -19.17 -2.98
C PHE A 367 1.27 -18.01 -2.76
N ALA A 368 1.14 -16.92 -3.51
CA ALA A 368 2.04 -15.79 -3.41
C ALA A 368 1.80 -14.91 -2.17
N PHE A 369 0.69 -15.07 -1.46
CA PHE A 369 0.30 -14.20 -0.35
C PHE A 369 -0.10 -14.93 0.94
N ASP A 370 -0.43 -16.22 0.85
CA ASP A 370 -0.91 -16.99 2.00
C ASP A 370 0.17 -17.19 3.07
N ASP A 371 -0.19 -17.06 4.33
CA ASP A 371 0.72 -17.02 5.47
C ASP A 371 1.49 -18.33 5.68
N GLN A 372 0.91 -19.46 5.25
CA GLN A 372 1.56 -20.78 5.35
C GLN A 372 2.60 -20.99 4.23
N LEU A 373 2.57 -20.19 3.16
CA LEU A 373 3.36 -20.38 1.94
C LEU A 373 4.33 -19.21 1.67
N GLN A 374 3.95 -17.98 2.07
CA GLN A 374 4.70 -16.76 1.80
C GLN A 374 5.77 -16.48 2.87
N PRO A 375 7.07 -16.37 2.50
CA PRO A 375 8.14 -16.09 3.45
C PRO A 375 8.14 -14.65 4.01
N LEU A 376 7.62 -13.68 3.25
CA LEU A 376 7.69 -12.26 3.62
C LEU A 376 6.45 -11.84 4.40
N GLY A 377 6.61 -11.59 5.72
CA GLY A 377 5.50 -11.32 6.63
C GLY A 377 4.65 -10.09 6.27
N PHE A 378 5.24 -9.09 5.59
CA PHE A 378 4.54 -7.86 5.24
C PHE A 378 3.61 -7.97 4.00
N VAL A 379 3.58 -9.13 3.35
CA VAL A 379 2.66 -9.44 2.24
C VAL A 379 1.79 -10.66 2.53
N ARG A 380 1.61 -11.01 3.80
CA ARG A 380 0.83 -12.19 4.20
C ARG A 380 -0.63 -11.84 4.44
N ALA A 381 -1.48 -12.78 4.03
CA ALA A 381 -2.88 -12.85 4.40
C ALA A 381 -3.27 -14.31 4.68
N LYS A 382 -4.32 -14.55 5.42
CA LYS A 382 -4.89 -15.88 5.69
C LYS A 382 -5.98 -16.16 4.66
N LEU A 383 -5.60 -16.85 3.58
CA LEU A 383 -6.43 -16.98 2.38
C LEU A 383 -7.14 -18.33 2.25
N GLY A 384 -6.74 -19.32 3.01
CA GLY A 384 -7.26 -20.67 2.85
C GLY A 384 -6.15 -21.72 2.81
N ARG A 385 -6.25 -22.72 1.96
CA ARG A 385 -5.22 -23.74 1.89
C ARG A 385 -5.03 -24.37 0.52
N LEU A 386 -3.79 -24.77 0.26
CA LEU A 386 -3.41 -25.51 -0.93
C LEU A 386 -3.88 -26.97 -0.83
N VAL A 387 -4.57 -27.48 -1.87
CA VAL A 387 -5.10 -28.84 -1.95
C VAL A 387 -4.78 -29.47 -3.31
N GLY A 388 -5.13 -30.74 -3.51
CA GLY A 388 -4.94 -31.44 -4.78
C GLY A 388 -3.68 -32.30 -4.87
N GLY A 389 -2.74 -32.14 -3.93
CA GLY A 389 -1.51 -32.91 -3.87
C GLY A 389 -0.91 -32.93 -2.46
N PRO A 390 0.17 -33.70 -2.23
CA PRO A 390 0.84 -33.75 -0.93
C PRO A 390 1.63 -32.47 -0.66
N ILE A 391 1.63 -32.04 0.60
CA ILE A 391 2.30 -30.86 1.12
C ILE A 391 3.44 -31.29 2.05
N GLU A 392 4.56 -30.57 2.05
CA GLU A 392 5.65 -30.77 3.00
C GLU A 392 6.04 -29.46 3.69
N GLU A 393 6.50 -29.57 4.93
CA GLU A 393 7.11 -28.43 5.63
C GLU A 393 8.57 -28.25 5.20
N TYR A 394 9.00 -27.00 5.08
CA TYR A 394 10.39 -26.65 4.79
C TYR A 394 10.81 -25.38 5.52
N MET A 395 12.11 -25.22 5.75
CA MET A 395 12.67 -23.96 6.24
C MET A 395 12.95 -23.04 5.05
N SER A 396 12.34 -21.88 5.03
CA SER A 396 12.55 -20.90 3.96
C SER A 396 13.99 -20.38 3.97
N ALA A 397 14.57 -20.24 2.78
CA ALA A 397 15.86 -19.57 2.61
C ALA A 397 15.75 -18.05 2.61
N LEU A 398 14.54 -17.51 2.36
CA LEU A 398 14.27 -16.07 2.28
C LEU A 398 13.95 -15.46 3.66
N ALA A 399 13.48 -16.27 4.61
CA ALA A 399 13.20 -15.84 5.98
C ALA A 399 13.35 -17.05 6.95
N PRO A 400 13.73 -16.85 8.21
CA PRO A 400 13.92 -17.93 9.18
C PRO A 400 12.58 -18.44 9.72
N VAL A 401 11.70 -18.88 8.82
CA VAL A 401 10.36 -19.40 9.13
C VAL A 401 10.15 -20.76 8.48
N THR A 402 9.40 -21.61 9.17
CA THR A 402 8.92 -22.88 8.61
C THR A 402 7.65 -22.61 7.83
N LEU A 403 7.61 -23.00 6.57
CA LEU A 403 6.51 -22.84 5.64
C LEU A 403 6.11 -24.16 5.03
N GLN A 404 4.98 -24.18 4.36
CA GLN A 404 4.51 -25.30 3.57
C GLN A 404 4.87 -25.10 2.09
N ARG A 405 5.00 -26.21 1.35
CA ARG A 405 5.15 -26.18 -0.10
C ARG A 405 4.63 -27.47 -0.73
N PRO A 406 4.28 -27.46 -2.02
CA PRO A 406 3.93 -28.68 -2.76
C PRO A 406 5.14 -29.61 -2.83
N SER A 407 4.94 -30.93 -2.70
CA SER A 407 6.00 -31.92 -2.72
C SER A 407 5.94 -32.91 -3.90
N ASP A 408 4.83 -32.95 -4.64
CA ASP A 408 4.68 -33.75 -5.85
C ASP A 408 4.65 -32.86 -7.10
N PRO A 409 5.71 -32.87 -7.93
CA PRO A 409 5.77 -32.06 -9.14
C PRO A 409 4.82 -32.51 -10.25
N ASP A 410 4.28 -33.73 -10.18
CA ASP A 410 3.36 -34.28 -11.17
C ASP A 410 1.88 -34.06 -10.81
N ALA A 411 1.60 -33.59 -9.59
CA ALA A 411 0.24 -33.23 -9.17
C ALA A 411 -0.19 -31.86 -9.71
N THR A 412 -1.51 -31.67 -9.85
CA THR A 412 -2.10 -30.35 -10.09
C THR A 412 -2.74 -29.87 -8.80
N TYR A 413 -2.26 -28.74 -8.29
CA TYR A 413 -2.76 -28.15 -7.07
C TYR A 413 -3.89 -27.16 -7.36
N SER A 414 -4.84 -27.08 -6.43
CA SER A 414 -5.93 -26.13 -6.41
C SER A 414 -6.03 -25.48 -5.03
N TRP A 415 -6.96 -24.56 -4.87
CA TRP A 415 -7.16 -23.81 -3.63
C TRP A 415 -8.51 -24.16 -2.98
N GLU A 416 -8.52 -24.24 -1.68
CA GLU A 416 -9.73 -24.22 -0.86
C GLU A 416 -9.77 -22.87 -0.17
N ASP A 417 -10.66 -21.99 -0.65
CA ASP A 417 -10.71 -20.56 -0.32
C ASP A 417 -11.30 -20.29 1.07
N ALA A 418 -10.88 -19.20 1.68
CA ALA A 418 -11.48 -18.68 2.90
C ALA A 418 -12.89 -18.08 2.63
N PRO A 419 -13.81 -18.01 3.63
CA PRO A 419 -13.62 -18.53 4.98
C PRO A 419 -13.82 -20.05 5.06
N LEU A 420 -12.81 -20.74 5.49
CA LEU A 420 -12.95 -22.13 5.89
C LEU A 420 -13.70 -22.20 7.23
N ARG A 421 -14.16 -23.38 7.60
CA ARG A 421 -14.70 -23.61 8.95
C ARG A 421 -13.63 -23.54 10.04
N ASP A 422 -12.40 -23.35 9.63
CA ASP A 422 -11.26 -23.10 10.50
C ASP A 422 -11.27 -21.61 10.86
N PRO A 423 -11.25 -21.25 12.16
CA PRO A 423 -11.23 -19.85 12.59
C PRO A 423 -9.97 -19.07 12.15
N ASP A 424 -8.97 -19.77 11.61
CA ASP A 424 -7.69 -19.17 11.24
C ASP A 424 -7.66 -18.58 9.82
N GLU A 425 -8.72 -18.79 9.01
CA GLU A 425 -8.77 -18.32 7.62
C GLU A 425 -9.75 -17.13 7.49
N HIS A 426 -9.28 -15.98 7.04
CA HIS A 426 -10.02 -14.73 7.14
C HIS A 426 -10.37 -14.06 5.81
N THR A 427 -9.47 -14.13 4.79
CA THR A 427 -9.60 -13.32 3.59
C THR A 427 -9.90 -14.19 2.36
N PRO A 428 -11.06 -14.03 1.71
CA PRO A 428 -11.30 -14.68 0.42
C PRO A 428 -10.26 -14.23 -0.62
N VAL A 429 -9.76 -15.16 -1.43
CA VAL A 429 -8.79 -14.87 -2.52
C VAL A 429 -9.34 -13.82 -3.47
N ARG A 430 -10.66 -13.81 -3.66
CA ARG A 430 -11.33 -12.80 -4.49
C ARG A 430 -11.08 -11.39 -3.99
N ASN A 431 -11.11 -11.13 -2.67
CA ASN A 431 -10.87 -9.80 -2.11
C ASN A 431 -9.44 -9.32 -2.41
N LEU A 432 -8.46 -10.22 -2.27
CA LEU A 432 -7.09 -9.96 -2.68
C LEU A 432 -7.02 -9.64 -4.18
N ALA A 433 -7.61 -10.48 -5.04
CA ALA A 433 -7.58 -10.29 -6.49
C ALA A 433 -8.22 -8.95 -6.90
N GLU A 434 -9.36 -8.59 -6.30
CA GLU A 434 -10.05 -7.33 -6.58
C GLU A 434 -9.23 -6.09 -6.18
N SER A 435 -8.30 -6.21 -5.22
CA SER A 435 -7.42 -5.09 -4.85
C SER A 435 -6.37 -4.73 -5.90
N PHE A 436 -6.07 -5.65 -6.82
CA PHE A 436 -5.12 -5.44 -7.91
C PHE A 436 -5.77 -4.91 -9.20
N VAL A 437 -7.05 -5.15 -9.42
CA VAL A 437 -7.66 -5.05 -10.76
C VAL A 437 -8.86 -4.12 -10.78
N HIS A 438 -8.61 -2.82 -10.79
CA HIS A 438 -9.68 -1.83 -10.85
C HIS A 438 -9.30 -0.56 -11.60
N GLY A 439 -8.93 -0.69 -12.86
CA GLY A 439 -8.58 0.43 -13.72
C GLY A 439 -7.18 0.95 -13.41
N ARG A 440 -7.03 2.28 -13.36
CA ARG A 440 -5.74 2.96 -13.24
C ARG A 440 -5.12 2.97 -11.85
N THR A 441 -5.44 1.98 -11.06
CA THR A 441 -4.88 1.80 -9.72
C THR A 441 -4.60 0.33 -9.48
N ASN A 442 -3.67 0.04 -8.63
CA ASN A 442 -3.36 -1.33 -8.25
C ASN A 442 -3.05 -1.44 -6.75
N PHE A 443 -2.83 -2.65 -6.30
CA PHE A 443 -2.36 -2.92 -4.94
C PHE A 443 -0.93 -2.44 -4.71
N ALA A 444 -0.03 -2.58 -5.70
CA ALA A 444 1.39 -2.38 -5.56
C ALA A 444 1.92 -1.28 -6.48
N GLU A 445 2.64 -0.31 -5.92
CA GLU A 445 3.37 0.70 -6.69
C GLU A 445 4.65 0.11 -7.29
N TRP A 446 4.78 0.09 -8.62
CA TRP A 446 5.95 -0.45 -9.31
C TRP A 446 7.22 0.36 -9.03
N TYR A 447 7.09 1.68 -8.88
CA TYR A 447 8.20 2.62 -8.72
C TYR A 447 8.18 3.30 -7.36
N PHE A 448 7.97 2.52 -6.28
CA PHE A 448 7.89 3.04 -4.92
C PHE A 448 9.16 3.83 -4.54
N PRO A 449 9.05 5.14 -4.20
CA PRO A 449 10.22 5.99 -3.95
C PRO A 449 11.03 5.54 -2.74
N THR A 450 12.30 5.18 -2.93
CA THR A 450 13.21 4.77 -1.85
C THR A 450 13.44 5.89 -0.83
N ARG A 451 13.26 7.15 -1.23
CA ARG A 451 13.42 8.28 -0.32
C ARG A 451 12.34 8.35 0.76
N LEU A 452 11.10 7.94 0.50
CA LEU A 452 10.03 8.04 1.47
C LEU A 452 10.32 7.27 2.79
N PRO A 453 10.67 5.97 2.78
CA PRO A 453 11.04 5.27 4.02
C PRO A 453 12.34 5.81 4.63
N LEU A 454 13.28 6.33 3.83
CA LEU A 454 14.49 6.98 4.35
C LEU A 454 14.13 8.22 5.18
N ASP A 455 13.28 9.10 4.65
CA ASP A 455 12.82 10.32 5.34
C ASP A 455 12.00 9.97 6.61
N LEU A 456 11.10 8.96 6.52
CA LEU A 456 10.35 8.49 7.69
C LEU A 456 11.26 7.97 8.81
N SER A 457 12.35 7.29 8.45
CA SER A 457 13.35 6.86 9.44
C SER A 457 14.05 8.04 10.13
N ALA A 458 14.19 9.15 9.42
CA ALA A 458 14.87 10.34 9.92
C ALA A 458 13.99 11.19 10.86
N VAL A 459 12.66 11.06 10.77
CA VAL A 459 11.72 11.79 11.64
C VAL A 459 11.19 10.93 12.80
N GLY A 460 11.85 9.86 13.17
CA GLY A 460 11.48 9.00 14.29
C GLY A 460 11.20 9.82 15.56
N GLY A 461 10.12 9.44 16.29
CA GLY A 461 9.62 10.20 17.44
C GLY A 461 8.73 11.39 17.07
N ALA A 462 8.59 11.73 15.78
CA ALA A 462 7.78 12.86 15.28
C ALA A 462 8.08 14.21 15.95
N ASN A 463 9.29 14.42 16.44
CA ASN A 463 9.71 15.62 17.16
C ASN A 463 11.10 16.06 16.70
N VAL A 464 11.17 16.60 15.48
CA VAL A 464 12.39 17.10 14.85
C VAL A 464 12.69 18.51 15.42
N GLU A 465 13.97 18.81 15.65
CA GLU A 465 14.39 20.14 16.07
C GLU A 465 14.38 21.13 14.91
N ASP A 466 13.81 22.34 15.10
CA ASP A 466 13.66 23.39 14.07
C ASP A 466 15.00 23.81 13.42
N GLU A 467 16.11 23.70 14.16
CA GLU A 467 17.47 24.04 13.69
C GLU A 467 18.35 22.81 13.46
N GLY A 468 17.75 21.59 13.50
CA GLY A 468 18.45 20.33 13.32
C GLY A 468 18.85 20.06 11.86
N TRP A 469 19.64 18.99 11.66
CA TRP A 469 19.99 18.54 10.31
C TRP A 469 18.78 18.05 9.53
N GLN A 470 17.75 17.52 10.21
CA GLN A 470 16.50 17.09 9.59
C GLN A 470 15.75 18.30 8.98
N ALA A 471 15.65 19.40 9.71
CA ALA A 471 15.06 20.64 9.20
C ALA A 471 15.81 21.17 7.97
N THR A 472 17.16 21.11 7.99
CA THR A 472 18.01 21.44 6.83
C THR A 472 17.75 20.52 5.64
N ALA A 473 17.38 19.26 5.89
CA ALA A 473 16.98 18.29 4.86
C ALA A 473 15.52 18.48 4.37
N GLY A 474 14.78 19.47 4.90
CA GLY A 474 13.38 19.75 4.56
C GLY A 474 12.36 18.93 5.33
N LEU A 475 12.78 18.24 6.40
CA LEU A 475 11.89 17.45 7.24
C LEU A 475 11.34 18.31 8.38
N ARG A 476 10.01 18.43 8.47
CA ARG A 476 9.33 19.43 9.32
C ARG A 476 8.36 18.81 10.34
N SER A 477 8.54 17.55 10.74
CA SER A 477 7.74 16.90 11.81
C SER A 477 8.16 17.47 13.19
N PHE A 478 7.90 18.75 13.42
CA PHE A 478 8.33 19.51 14.58
C PHE A 478 7.39 19.39 15.78
N ASP A 479 6.11 19.09 15.53
CA ASP A 479 5.04 19.29 16.50
C ASP A 479 4.50 17.99 17.11
N GLY A 480 5.30 16.94 17.13
CA GLY A 480 4.89 15.62 17.68
C GLY A 480 4.46 15.65 19.14
N GLU A 481 5.04 16.54 19.96
CA GLU A 481 4.66 16.75 21.36
C GLU A 481 3.39 17.63 21.52
N GLN A 482 2.79 18.07 20.42
CA GLN A 482 1.62 18.95 20.41
C GLN A 482 0.40 18.30 19.76
N ILE A 483 0.51 17.07 19.25
CA ILE A 483 -0.58 16.40 18.53
C ILE A 483 -1.82 16.30 19.42
N ASP A 484 -2.81 17.14 19.17
CA ASP A 484 -4.11 17.17 19.84
C ASP A 484 -5.19 16.55 18.93
N ALA A 485 -5.03 15.28 18.62
CA ALA A 485 -5.99 14.49 17.85
C ALA A 485 -6.20 13.11 18.49
N PRO A 486 -7.46 12.63 18.63
CA PRO A 486 -7.72 11.28 19.09
C PRO A 486 -7.04 10.24 18.21
N VAL A 487 -6.65 9.10 18.79
CA VAL A 487 -5.93 8.04 18.09
C VAL A 487 -6.63 6.70 18.29
N LEU A 488 -6.83 5.97 17.20
CA LEU A 488 -7.11 4.54 17.18
C LEU A 488 -5.88 3.80 16.65
N ALA A 489 -5.35 2.86 17.42
CA ALA A 489 -4.27 1.98 17.02
C ALA A 489 -4.77 0.54 16.96
N ILE A 490 -4.50 -0.15 15.87
CA ILE A 490 -4.93 -1.54 15.65
C ILE A 490 -3.67 -2.39 15.49
N ALA A 491 -3.43 -3.27 16.46
CA ALA A 491 -2.29 -4.17 16.48
C ALA A 491 -2.61 -5.49 15.78
N ASN A 492 -1.82 -5.85 14.79
CA ASN A 492 -1.91 -7.16 14.16
C ASN A 492 -0.50 -7.74 13.91
N ALA A 493 -0.34 -8.71 13.02
CA ALA A 493 0.84 -9.57 12.91
C ALA A 493 2.19 -8.84 12.80
N LEU A 494 2.29 -7.70 12.11
CA LEU A 494 3.56 -6.98 11.93
C LEU A 494 3.98 -6.23 13.21
N VAL A 495 3.06 -5.50 13.82
CA VAL A 495 3.27 -4.83 15.09
C VAL A 495 3.37 -5.86 16.23
N GLY A 496 2.65 -6.96 16.14
CA GLY A 496 2.52 -8.00 17.15
C GLY A 496 1.35 -7.71 18.08
N ASP A 497 1.57 -7.67 19.39
CA ASP A 497 0.50 -7.45 20.36
C ASP A 497 0.28 -5.96 20.71
N ALA A 498 -0.84 -5.67 21.36
CA ALA A 498 -1.24 -4.33 21.78
C ALA A 498 -0.18 -3.59 22.61
N SER A 499 0.72 -4.31 23.31
CA SER A 499 1.76 -3.69 24.16
C SER A 499 2.77 -2.86 23.34
N ARG A 500 2.88 -3.14 22.04
CA ARG A 500 3.74 -2.37 21.14
C ARG A 500 3.27 -0.93 20.95
N TYR A 501 1.96 -0.72 21.01
CA TYR A 501 1.41 0.64 20.94
C TYR A 501 1.44 1.40 22.27
N GLU A 502 1.84 0.78 23.37
CA GLU A 502 1.94 1.48 24.65
C GLU A 502 3.02 2.58 24.63
N ALA A 503 4.10 2.41 23.86
CA ALA A 503 5.11 3.46 23.66
C ALA A 503 4.52 4.64 22.87
N VAL A 504 3.79 4.37 21.79
CA VAL A 504 3.08 5.39 20.99
C VAL A 504 2.03 6.11 21.84
N ARG A 505 1.25 5.35 22.64
CA ARG A 505 0.26 5.90 23.56
C ARG A 505 0.91 6.78 24.62
N ALA A 506 2.04 6.37 25.20
CA ALA A 506 2.75 7.16 26.19
C ALA A 506 3.24 8.51 25.62
N ARG A 507 3.54 8.57 24.34
CA ARG A 507 3.94 9.77 23.62
C ARG A 507 2.74 10.65 23.24
N LEU A 508 1.70 10.10 22.64
CA LEU A 508 0.59 10.86 22.03
C LEU A 508 -0.58 11.14 23.02
N ALA A 509 -0.93 10.20 23.90
CA ALA A 509 -2.09 10.37 24.78
C ALA A 509 -2.01 11.59 25.72
N PRO A 510 -0.84 12.00 26.27
CA PRO A 510 -0.77 13.17 27.14
C PRO A 510 -1.12 14.49 26.44
N THR A 511 -0.94 14.60 25.13
CA THR A 511 -1.15 15.83 24.34
C THR A 511 -2.61 16.02 23.93
N ILE A 512 -3.41 14.94 23.96
CA ILE A 512 -4.83 15.00 23.57
C ILE A 512 -5.64 15.74 24.63
N GLY A 513 -6.19 16.90 24.28
CA GLY A 513 -6.98 17.77 25.17
C GLY A 513 -8.30 17.14 25.60
N GLU A 514 -8.81 17.57 26.76
CA GLU A 514 -10.06 17.05 27.32
C GLU A 514 -11.25 17.20 26.37
N GLY A 515 -11.33 18.33 25.65
CA GLY A 515 -12.40 18.58 24.67
C GLY A 515 -12.36 17.59 23.50
N ARG A 516 -11.17 17.15 23.09
CA ARG A 516 -11.00 16.16 22.03
C ARG A 516 -11.31 14.74 22.52
N ARG A 517 -10.91 14.38 23.73
CA ARG A 517 -11.22 13.07 24.37
C ARG A 517 -12.71 12.87 24.53
N ASN A 518 -13.42 13.93 24.88
CA ASN A 518 -14.83 13.91 25.26
C ASN A 518 -15.78 14.23 24.10
N ALA A 519 -15.29 14.68 22.95
CA ALA A 519 -16.13 15.01 21.80
C ALA A 519 -17.06 13.86 21.39
N GLY A 520 -16.60 12.61 21.55
CA GLY A 520 -17.39 11.42 21.30
C GLY A 520 -18.34 10.99 22.42
N GLN A 521 -18.12 11.40 23.68
CA GLN A 521 -18.97 10.95 24.82
C GLN A 521 -20.43 11.42 24.73
N ALA A 522 -20.68 12.55 24.09
CA ALA A 522 -22.04 13.03 23.84
C ALA A 522 -22.82 12.16 22.83
N ARG A 523 -22.12 11.26 22.12
CA ARG A 523 -22.66 10.45 21.01
C ARG A 523 -22.73 8.96 21.33
N VAL A 524 -21.90 8.48 22.24
CA VAL A 524 -21.94 7.09 22.71
C VAL A 524 -23.03 7.01 23.75
N GLY A 525 -24.17 6.37 23.41
CA GLY A 525 -25.25 6.14 24.33
C GLY A 525 -24.78 5.41 25.60
N GLU A 526 -25.61 5.39 26.66
CA GLU A 526 -25.33 4.77 27.93
C GLU A 526 -24.79 3.33 27.77
N GLY A 527 -23.49 3.14 27.94
CA GLY A 527 -22.79 1.84 27.78
C GLY A 527 -21.50 1.88 26.96
N GLY A 528 -21.17 3.00 26.32
CA GLY A 528 -19.87 3.15 25.64
C GLY A 528 -18.72 3.21 26.64
N VAL A 529 -17.63 2.48 26.35
CA VAL A 529 -16.39 2.58 27.15
C VAL A 529 -15.78 3.93 26.85
N ALA A 530 -15.72 4.80 27.87
CA ALA A 530 -15.07 6.10 27.75
C ALA A 530 -13.61 5.92 27.31
N ASN A 531 -13.21 6.59 26.23
CA ASN A 531 -11.81 6.68 25.86
C ASN A 531 -11.12 7.72 26.76
N GLU A 532 -10.75 7.30 27.97
CA GLU A 532 -10.26 8.19 29.02
C GLU A 532 -9.06 9.04 28.61
N LEU A 533 -8.28 8.55 27.66
CA LEU A 533 -7.03 9.18 27.22
C LEU A 533 -7.08 9.73 25.78
N GLY A 534 -8.19 9.56 25.06
CA GLY A 534 -8.23 9.89 23.63
C GLY A 534 -7.40 8.93 22.75
N PHE A 535 -6.84 7.88 23.32
CA PHE A 535 -6.03 6.88 22.63
C PHE A 535 -6.58 5.48 22.90
N ARG A 536 -7.07 4.82 21.85
CA ARG A 536 -7.61 3.46 21.92
C ARG A 536 -6.69 2.48 21.20
N ILE A 537 -6.46 1.33 21.81
CA ILE A 537 -5.75 0.20 21.17
C ILE A 537 -6.76 -0.93 20.98
N VAL A 538 -6.77 -1.51 19.79
CA VAL A 538 -7.52 -2.72 19.43
C VAL A 538 -6.50 -3.80 19.10
N ASP A 539 -6.68 -4.97 19.70
CA ASP A 539 -5.87 -6.14 19.47
C ASP A 539 -6.52 -7.01 18.40
N ALA A 540 -5.85 -7.18 17.28
CA ALA A 540 -6.29 -7.96 16.12
C ALA A 540 -5.19 -8.95 15.69
N VAL A 541 -4.43 -9.48 16.64
CA VAL A 541 -3.25 -10.36 16.40
C VAL A 541 -3.58 -11.67 15.70
N GLU A 542 -4.84 -12.03 15.63
CA GLU A 542 -5.28 -13.19 14.84
C GLU A 542 -5.18 -12.95 13.33
N LEU A 543 -5.11 -11.68 12.89
CA LEU A 543 -4.99 -11.29 11.49
C LEU A 543 -3.52 -11.23 11.05
N GLU A 544 -3.25 -11.65 9.82
CA GLU A 544 -1.98 -11.35 9.14
C GLU A 544 -1.98 -9.91 8.61
N HIS A 545 -0.81 -9.43 8.17
CA HIS A 545 -0.59 -8.01 7.84
C HIS A 545 -1.59 -7.44 6.83
N LEU A 546 -1.95 -8.20 5.81
CA LEU A 546 -2.86 -7.74 4.77
C LEU A 546 -4.35 -8.03 5.05
N ASP A 547 -4.67 -8.95 5.97
CA ASP A 547 -6.07 -9.25 6.31
C ASP A 547 -6.84 -8.02 6.76
N CYS A 548 -6.19 -7.12 7.51
CA CYS A 548 -6.84 -5.92 8.05
C CYS A 548 -7.32 -4.93 6.98
N VAL A 549 -6.81 -5.01 5.75
CA VAL A 549 -7.20 -4.13 4.63
C VAL A 549 -7.96 -4.85 3.53
N PHE A 550 -7.75 -6.16 3.36
CA PHE A 550 -8.43 -6.97 2.36
C PHE A 550 -9.74 -7.58 2.83
N SER A 551 -9.81 -7.99 4.11
CA SER A 551 -11.04 -8.55 4.65
C SER A 551 -12.11 -7.47 4.79
N ASP A 552 -13.29 -7.77 4.29
CA ASP A 552 -14.45 -6.89 4.39
C ASP A 552 -15.30 -7.19 5.65
N GLU A 553 -16.41 -6.48 5.81
CA GLU A 553 -17.33 -6.62 6.94
C GLU A 553 -18.05 -7.97 6.99
N THR A 554 -18.00 -8.77 5.94
CA THR A 554 -18.58 -10.11 5.91
C THR A 554 -17.73 -11.13 6.66
N VAL A 555 -16.46 -10.78 6.94
CA VAL A 555 -15.54 -11.58 7.73
C VAL A 555 -15.78 -11.30 9.22
N GLU A 556 -16.56 -12.16 9.86
CA GLU A 556 -17.03 -12.01 11.25
C GLU A 556 -15.86 -11.87 12.27
N THR A 557 -14.68 -12.40 11.93
CA THR A 557 -13.47 -12.38 12.77
C THR A 557 -12.64 -11.13 12.58
N ASN A 558 -12.91 -10.28 11.56
CA ASN A 558 -12.18 -9.05 11.34
C ASN A 558 -12.74 -7.88 12.18
N PRO A 559 -12.06 -7.45 13.24
CA PRO A 559 -12.53 -6.34 14.08
C PRO A 559 -12.28 -4.96 13.47
N VAL A 560 -11.47 -4.86 12.41
CA VAL A 560 -10.93 -3.58 11.90
C VAL A 560 -12.04 -2.65 11.39
N PRO A 561 -12.93 -3.05 10.47
CA PRO A 561 -13.98 -2.15 9.98
C PRO A 561 -14.86 -1.61 11.11
N GLY A 562 -15.30 -2.49 12.02
CA GLY A 562 -16.14 -2.11 13.16
C GLY A 562 -15.44 -1.17 14.15
N ALA A 563 -14.14 -1.37 14.39
CA ALA A 563 -13.34 -0.49 15.25
C ALA A 563 -13.18 0.90 14.64
N VAL A 564 -12.90 0.98 13.34
CA VAL A 564 -12.75 2.24 12.60
C VAL A 564 -14.08 3.00 12.59
N VAL A 565 -15.17 2.36 12.19
CA VAL A 565 -16.52 2.96 12.16
C VAL A 565 -16.90 3.54 13.52
N ARG A 566 -16.71 2.76 14.59
CA ARG A 566 -17.01 3.22 15.95
C ARG A 566 -16.17 4.44 16.34
N PHE A 567 -14.87 4.40 16.09
CA PHE A 567 -13.96 5.50 16.40
C PHE A 567 -14.32 6.77 15.63
N VAL A 568 -14.56 6.65 14.32
CA VAL A 568 -14.97 7.77 13.48
C VAL A 568 -16.32 8.33 13.94
N GLY A 569 -17.30 7.45 14.23
CA GLY A 569 -18.61 7.86 14.74
C GLY A 569 -18.56 8.59 16.08
N GLU A 570 -17.62 8.21 16.96
CA GLU A 570 -17.40 8.86 18.27
C GLU A 570 -16.80 10.26 18.14
N HIS A 571 -15.98 10.51 17.12
CA HIS A 571 -15.20 11.75 16.98
C HIS A 571 -15.66 12.68 15.86
N ALA A 572 -16.36 12.20 14.82
CA ALA A 572 -16.86 13.06 13.73
C ALA A 572 -17.99 14.00 14.19
N ALA A 573 -17.99 15.26 13.74
CA ALA A 573 -19.06 16.21 14.04
C ALA A 573 -20.43 15.76 13.52
N LEU A 574 -21.51 16.20 14.13
CA LEU A 574 -22.87 16.03 13.61
C LEU A 574 -23.07 16.85 12.33
N GLY A 575 -24.02 16.41 11.49
CA GLY A 575 -24.27 17.01 10.18
C GLY A 575 -23.29 16.50 9.13
N THR A 576 -23.44 16.93 7.92
CA THR A 576 -22.72 16.42 6.75
C THR A 576 -21.96 17.51 6.00
N VAL A 577 -20.95 17.13 5.25
CA VAL A 577 -20.20 17.98 4.34
C VAL A 577 -20.31 17.44 2.91
N SER A 578 -20.50 18.35 1.96
CA SER A 578 -20.37 18.05 0.53
C SER A 578 -19.01 18.54 0.05
N VAL A 579 -18.30 17.69 -0.63
CA VAL A 579 -16.98 18.01 -1.20
C VAL A 579 -17.07 17.92 -2.72
N GLU A 580 -16.71 19.01 -3.39
CA GLU A 580 -16.52 19.01 -4.83
C GLU A 580 -15.12 18.50 -5.15
N VAL A 581 -15.02 17.41 -5.91
CA VAL A 581 -13.76 16.84 -6.35
C VAL A 581 -13.57 17.08 -7.85
N PRO A 582 -12.33 17.23 -8.34
CA PRO A 582 -12.05 17.30 -9.76
C PRO A 582 -12.53 16.03 -10.48
N GLU A 583 -13.18 16.17 -11.64
CA GLU A 583 -13.78 15.02 -12.35
C GLU A 583 -12.82 14.34 -13.33
N ALA A 584 -11.70 14.93 -13.71
CA ALA A 584 -10.77 14.37 -14.69
C ALA A 584 -9.34 14.88 -14.52
N LEU A 585 -8.38 14.16 -15.12
CA LEU A 585 -7.07 14.77 -15.39
C LEU A 585 -7.26 16.00 -16.26
N PRO A 586 -6.49 17.09 -16.03
CA PRO A 586 -6.43 18.17 -16.99
C PRO A 586 -6.08 17.55 -18.36
N SER A 587 -6.92 17.78 -19.36
CA SER A 587 -6.61 17.38 -20.73
C SER A 587 -5.31 18.03 -21.13
N GLU A 588 -4.41 17.30 -21.75
CA GLU A 588 -3.31 17.88 -22.52
C GLU A 588 -3.93 18.86 -23.55
N GLU A 589 -3.82 20.19 -23.31
CA GLU A 589 -4.10 21.21 -24.32
C GLU A 589 -2.90 21.41 -25.25
#